data_0afca4e94629573ce15f063216680fd3
#
_entry.id   0afca4e94629573ce15f063216680fd3
#
_cell.length_a   1.000
_cell.length_b   1.000
_cell.length_c   1.000
_cell.angle_alpha   90.00
_cell.angle_beta   90.00
_cell.angle_gamma   90.00
#
_symmetry.space_group_name_H-M   'P 1'
#
loop_
_entity.id
_entity.type
_entity.pdbx_description
1 polymer ?
#
loop_
_entity_poly.entity_id
_entity_poly.type
_entity_poly.pdbx_seq_one_letter_code
_entity_poly.pdbx_strand_id
1 'polypeptide(L)'
;MTTAEACLKLVEELPGSLVESLIAQLRAGAAPAMPNPGYQGKVDEFLRSRSGARGELAAMLEVALVAKRSQQTTELVWTGPPTPVVPVRRTEQVLSEVIGFAERRLTMTSFGIFQVPRLVEELEQALARGVALRIVLGDRESHSTQEIDRQRQQLGRVVAAQAMLLQWPPERRPRDEQGHAGLMHAKAAVADSRVAFLTSANLTEAALERNMELGVLIRGGHLPAAIDRLIDALVELGELHVIGAPNRKLASQRELLRHEAKTGPQQ
;
A
#
# COMPACT_ATOMS: atom_id res chain seq x y z
N MET A 1 -24.26 18.67 -19.39
CA MET A 1 -23.09 17.81 -19.01
C MET A 1 -22.37 17.45 -20.29
N THR A 2 -21.10 17.82 -20.40
CA THR A 2 -20.22 17.48 -21.53
C THR A 2 -19.86 15.98 -21.53
N THR A 3 -19.31 15.48 -22.65
CA THR A 3 -18.86 14.06 -22.69
C THR A 3 -17.74 13.80 -21.69
N ALA A 4 -16.83 14.76 -21.48
CA ALA A 4 -15.76 14.64 -20.48
C ALA A 4 -16.32 14.54 -19.06
N GLU A 5 -17.27 15.39 -18.67
CA GLU A 5 -17.94 15.33 -17.36
C GLU A 5 -18.68 14.00 -17.15
N ALA A 6 -19.32 13.47 -18.21
CA ALA A 6 -19.99 12.18 -18.13
C ALA A 6 -19.00 11.01 -17.97
N CYS A 7 -17.84 11.07 -18.65
CA CYS A 7 -16.77 10.08 -18.46
C CYS A 7 -16.23 10.13 -17.03
N LEU A 8 -15.97 11.31 -16.48
CA LEU A 8 -15.53 11.49 -15.10
C LEU A 8 -16.56 10.91 -14.12
N LYS A 9 -17.83 11.25 -14.28
CA LYS A 9 -18.91 10.72 -13.45
C LYS A 9 -18.99 9.20 -13.51
N LEU A 10 -18.96 8.60 -14.70
CA LEU A 10 -19.00 7.14 -14.85
C LEU A 10 -17.79 6.46 -14.19
N VAL A 11 -16.61 7.05 -14.35
CA VAL A 11 -15.37 6.55 -13.73
C VAL A 11 -15.44 6.66 -12.20
N GLU A 12 -16.09 7.66 -11.63
CA GLU A 12 -16.32 7.76 -10.18
C GLU A 12 -17.26 6.68 -9.64
N GLU A 13 -18.29 6.33 -10.41
CA GLU A 13 -19.35 5.41 -10.00
C GLU A 13 -19.02 3.92 -10.22
N LEU A 14 -18.02 3.61 -11.05
CA LEU A 14 -17.62 2.25 -11.37
C LEU A 14 -16.27 1.89 -10.72
N PRO A 15 -16.07 0.62 -10.30
CA PRO A 15 -14.75 0.08 -10.00
C PRO A 15 -13.80 0.23 -11.18
N GLY A 16 -12.53 0.58 -10.92
CA GLY A 16 -11.53 0.81 -11.96
C GLY A 16 -11.35 -0.36 -12.93
N SER A 17 -11.42 -1.60 -12.44
CA SER A 17 -11.35 -2.82 -13.27
C SER A 17 -12.53 -2.94 -14.24
N LEU A 18 -13.72 -2.49 -13.85
CA LEU A 18 -14.89 -2.48 -14.75
C LEU A 18 -14.79 -1.37 -15.79
N VAL A 19 -14.20 -0.23 -15.46
CA VAL A 19 -13.91 0.83 -16.43
C VAL A 19 -12.88 0.34 -17.46
N GLU A 20 -11.82 -0.35 -17.03
CA GLU A 20 -10.85 -0.98 -17.94
C GLU A 20 -11.51 -2.01 -18.87
N SER A 21 -12.38 -2.86 -18.33
CA SER A 21 -13.17 -3.81 -19.13
C SER A 21 -14.05 -3.09 -20.14
N LEU A 22 -14.74 -2.01 -19.73
CA LEU A 22 -15.57 -1.18 -20.63
C LEU A 22 -14.72 -0.57 -21.77
N ILE A 23 -13.57 0.02 -21.44
CA ILE A 23 -12.62 0.58 -22.42
C ILE A 23 -12.23 -0.48 -23.46
N ALA A 24 -11.85 -1.69 -23.00
CA ALA A 24 -11.47 -2.79 -23.88
C ALA A 24 -12.63 -3.21 -24.80
N GLN A 25 -13.86 -3.35 -24.27
CA GLN A 25 -15.06 -3.71 -25.04
C GLN A 25 -15.40 -2.65 -26.08
N LEU A 26 -15.33 -1.36 -25.73
CA LEU A 26 -15.59 -0.26 -26.66
C LEU A 26 -14.56 -0.23 -27.81
N ARG A 27 -13.28 -0.44 -27.51
CA ARG A 27 -12.20 -0.55 -28.53
C ARG A 27 -12.38 -1.72 -29.46
N ALA A 28 -12.85 -2.85 -28.93
CA ALA A 28 -13.14 -4.05 -29.73
C ALA A 28 -14.46 -3.93 -30.55
N GLY A 29 -15.20 -2.82 -30.41
CA GLY A 29 -16.50 -2.67 -31.06
C GLY A 29 -17.61 -3.56 -30.48
N ALA A 30 -17.33 -4.25 -29.36
CA ALA A 30 -18.28 -5.13 -28.68
C ALA A 30 -19.40 -4.35 -27.98
N ALA A 31 -20.53 -5.02 -27.74
CA ALA A 31 -21.57 -4.50 -26.86
C ALA A 31 -21.07 -4.60 -25.41
N PRO A 32 -21.04 -3.48 -24.66
CA PRO A 32 -20.58 -3.52 -23.27
C PRO A 32 -21.44 -4.43 -22.39
N ALA A 33 -20.79 -5.31 -21.63
CA ALA A 33 -21.42 -6.23 -20.69
C ALA A 33 -20.79 -6.06 -19.29
N MET A 34 -21.62 -5.78 -18.28
CA MET A 34 -21.21 -5.60 -16.90
C MET A 34 -21.67 -6.75 -16.01
N PRO A 35 -20.96 -7.06 -14.89
CA PRO A 35 -21.22 -8.22 -14.06
C PRO A 35 -22.54 -8.16 -13.29
N ASN A 36 -23.15 -6.99 -13.15
CA ASN A 36 -24.45 -6.85 -12.49
C ASN A 36 -25.33 -5.77 -13.15
N PRO A 37 -26.68 -5.86 -12.98
CA PRO A 37 -27.64 -4.95 -13.61
C PRO A 37 -27.44 -3.48 -13.24
N GLY A 38 -27.00 -3.18 -12.02
CA GLY A 38 -26.77 -1.80 -11.57
C GLY A 38 -25.64 -1.12 -12.33
N TYR A 39 -24.54 -1.80 -12.55
CA TYR A 39 -23.45 -1.27 -13.37
C TYR A 39 -23.80 -1.25 -14.85
N GLN A 40 -24.53 -2.27 -15.34
CA GLN A 40 -25.03 -2.28 -16.71
C GLN A 40 -25.94 -1.07 -17.00
N GLY A 41 -26.87 -0.76 -16.10
CA GLY A 41 -27.75 0.40 -16.24
C GLY A 41 -26.99 1.73 -16.36
N LYS A 42 -25.94 1.93 -15.58
CA LYS A 42 -25.09 3.13 -15.65
C LYS A 42 -24.34 3.24 -16.99
N VAL A 43 -23.79 2.12 -17.47
CA VAL A 43 -23.11 2.07 -18.78
C VAL A 43 -24.08 2.33 -19.91
N ASP A 44 -25.28 1.73 -19.88
CA ASP A 44 -26.32 1.94 -20.90
C ASP A 44 -26.82 3.39 -20.92
N GLU A 45 -26.98 4.01 -19.76
CA GLU A 45 -27.35 5.43 -19.65
C GLU A 45 -26.25 6.33 -20.23
N PHE A 46 -24.99 6.05 -19.89
CA PHE A 46 -23.83 6.76 -20.42
C PHE A 46 -23.79 6.68 -21.96
N LEU A 47 -23.90 5.49 -22.52
CA LEU A 47 -23.84 5.27 -23.97
C LEU A 47 -25.03 5.88 -24.71
N ARG A 48 -26.25 5.79 -24.17
CA ARG A 48 -27.45 6.39 -24.77
C ARG A 48 -27.39 7.91 -24.76
N SER A 49 -26.77 8.50 -23.76
CA SER A 49 -26.68 9.96 -23.61
C SER A 49 -25.59 10.60 -24.47
N ARG A 50 -24.82 9.80 -25.23
CA ARG A 50 -23.64 10.28 -25.98
C ARG A 50 -23.66 9.85 -27.45
N SER A 51 -23.41 10.80 -28.33
CA SER A 51 -23.14 10.57 -29.74
C SER A 51 -21.61 10.73 -29.94
N GLY A 52 -20.92 9.63 -30.26
CA GLY A 52 -19.49 9.64 -30.54
C GLY A 52 -19.02 8.25 -30.98
N ALA A 53 -17.90 8.22 -31.71
CA ALA A 53 -17.29 6.96 -32.06
C ALA A 53 -16.87 6.21 -30.77
N ARG A 54 -17.11 4.89 -30.73
CA ARG A 54 -16.78 4.07 -29.54
C ARG A 54 -15.31 4.20 -29.12
N GLY A 55 -14.40 4.36 -30.10
CA GLY A 55 -13.00 4.59 -29.84
C GLY A 55 -12.70 5.92 -29.14
N GLU A 56 -13.43 6.99 -29.49
CA GLU A 56 -13.29 8.27 -28.79
C GLU A 56 -13.77 8.22 -27.35
N LEU A 57 -14.93 7.56 -27.12
CA LEU A 57 -15.43 7.35 -25.76
C LEU A 57 -14.47 6.51 -24.92
N ALA A 58 -13.87 5.48 -25.51
CA ALA A 58 -12.85 4.66 -24.85
C ALA A 58 -11.61 5.49 -24.47
N ALA A 59 -11.11 6.35 -25.37
CA ALA A 59 -9.99 7.23 -25.08
C ALA A 59 -10.30 8.24 -23.98
N MET A 60 -11.49 8.83 -23.99
CA MET A 60 -11.92 9.76 -22.95
C MET A 60 -12.12 9.08 -21.58
N LEU A 61 -12.66 7.86 -21.55
CA LEU A 61 -12.76 7.08 -20.32
C LEU A 61 -11.37 6.68 -19.78
N GLU A 62 -10.41 6.39 -20.65
CA GLU A 62 -9.02 6.11 -20.25
C GLU A 62 -8.38 7.34 -19.60
N VAL A 63 -8.51 8.51 -20.22
CA VAL A 63 -8.00 9.77 -19.64
C VAL A 63 -8.68 10.05 -18.29
N ALA A 64 -10.02 9.88 -18.20
CA ALA A 64 -10.75 10.07 -16.95
C ALA A 64 -10.30 9.08 -15.86
N LEU A 65 -10.05 7.82 -16.22
CA LEU A 65 -9.55 6.79 -15.30
C LEU A 65 -8.13 7.11 -14.81
N VAL A 66 -7.25 7.56 -15.70
CA VAL A 66 -5.90 8.02 -15.33
C VAL A 66 -5.98 9.22 -14.40
N ALA A 67 -6.83 10.21 -14.71
CA ALA A 67 -7.05 11.38 -13.87
C ALA A 67 -7.55 10.98 -12.46
N LYS A 68 -8.54 10.07 -12.36
CA LYS A 68 -9.01 9.54 -11.08
C LYS A 68 -7.90 8.84 -10.29
N ARG A 69 -7.09 8.02 -10.96
CA ARG A 69 -5.97 7.31 -10.33
C ARG A 69 -4.85 8.23 -9.85
N SER A 70 -4.69 9.36 -10.51
CA SER A 70 -3.72 10.39 -10.10
C SER A 70 -4.26 11.31 -9.00
N GLN A 71 -5.57 11.34 -8.76
CA GLN A 71 -6.12 12.06 -7.62
C GLN A 71 -5.64 11.44 -6.31
N GLN A 72 -5.06 12.29 -5.46
CA GLN A 72 -4.64 11.90 -4.12
C GLN A 72 -5.66 12.41 -3.12
N THR A 73 -6.15 11.52 -2.28
CA THR A 73 -6.93 11.89 -1.10
C THR A 73 -6.13 11.65 0.17
N THR A 74 -6.32 12.50 1.16
CA THR A 74 -5.67 12.38 2.46
C THR A 74 -6.69 12.46 3.57
N GLU A 75 -6.56 11.58 4.55
CA GLU A 75 -7.42 11.53 5.74
C GLU A 75 -6.56 11.60 6.99
N LEU A 76 -6.99 12.41 7.97
CA LEU A 76 -6.32 12.51 9.27
C LEU A 76 -6.64 11.27 10.11
N VAL A 77 -5.60 10.70 10.73
CA VAL A 77 -5.68 9.51 11.58
C VAL A 77 -5.11 9.84 12.95
N TRP A 78 -5.82 9.44 14.00
CA TRP A 78 -5.49 9.81 15.38
C TRP A 78 -5.71 8.65 16.35
N THR A 79 -4.77 8.42 17.24
CA THR A 79 -4.97 7.67 18.48
C THR A 79 -4.77 8.64 19.66
N GLY A 80 -5.68 8.64 20.61
CA GLY A 80 -5.64 9.52 21.77
C GLY A 80 -7.02 9.99 22.20
N PRO A 81 -7.11 11.02 23.07
CA PRO A 81 -8.39 11.54 23.53
C PRO A 81 -9.28 11.95 22.35
N PRO A 82 -10.57 11.55 22.38
CA PRO A 82 -11.50 11.92 21.32
C PRO A 82 -11.84 13.41 21.36
N THR A 83 -12.11 13.99 20.19
CA THR A 83 -12.62 15.35 20.04
C THR A 83 -13.83 15.36 19.10
N PRO A 84 -14.92 16.04 19.44
CA PRO A 84 -16.07 16.18 18.54
C PRO A 84 -15.83 17.24 17.45
N VAL A 85 -14.76 18.01 17.53
CA VAL A 85 -14.51 19.16 16.64
C VAL A 85 -13.94 18.74 15.30
N VAL A 86 -13.07 17.70 15.31
CA VAL A 86 -12.43 17.20 14.08
C VAL A 86 -12.74 15.72 13.94
N PRO A 87 -13.42 15.32 12.84
CA PRO A 87 -13.62 13.90 12.56
C PRO A 87 -12.28 13.26 12.22
N VAL A 88 -11.93 12.22 12.95
CA VAL A 88 -10.68 11.47 12.75
C VAL A 88 -10.96 9.98 12.73
N ARG A 89 -10.11 9.24 12.05
CA ARG A 89 -10.12 7.77 12.05
C ARG A 89 -9.11 7.24 13.07
N ARG A 90 -9.36 6.08 13.64
CA ARG A 90 -8.43 5.45 14.58
C ARG A 90 -7.30 4.73 13.86
N THR A 91 -6.09 4.86 14.40
CA THR A 91 -4.86 4.25 13.87
C THR A 91 -5.00 2.75 13.61
N GLU A 92 -5.53 1.99 14.58
CA GLU A 92 -5.78 0.55 14.46
C GLU A 92 -6.69 0.22 13.27
N GLN A 93 -7.82 0.91 13.15
CA GLN A 93 -8.80 0.67 12.07
C GLN A 93 -8.20 0.95 10.68
N VAL A 94 -7.42 2.03 10.57
CA VAL A 94 -6.78 2.40 9.31
C VAL A 94 -5.70 1.40 8.94
N LEU A 95 -4.91 0.93 9.92
CA LEU A 95 -3.90 -0.09 9.67
C LEU A 95 -4.53 -1.40 9.19
N SER A 96 -5.58 -1.87 9.87
CA SER A 96 -6.36 -3.06 9.45
C SER A 96 -6.93 -2.90 8.03
N GLU A 97 -7.44 -1.72 7.70
CA GLU A 97 -7.95 -1.43 6.36
C GLU A 97 -6.85 -1.51 5.29
N VAL A 98 -5.67 -0.92 5.54
CA VAL A 98 -4.53 -0.97 4.60
C VAL A 98 -4.06 -2.41 4.39
N ILE A 99 -4.00 -3.22 5.45
CA ILE A 99 -3.66 -4.65 5.36
C ILE A 99 -4.73 -5.41 4.55
N GLY A 100 -6.00 -5.15 4.82
CA GLY A 100 -7.13 -5.75 4.09
C GLY A 100 -7.20 -5.35 2.62
N PHE A 101 -6.79 -4.12 2.29
CA PHE A 101 -6.74 -3.59 0.93
C PHE A 101 -5.66 -4.27 0.06
N ALA A 102 -4.59 -4.79 0.66
CA ALA A 102 -3.48 -5.40 -0.08
C ALA A 102 -3.92 -6.68 -0.81
N GLU A 103 -3.71 -6.71 -2.12
CA GLU A 103 -3.98 -7.84 -3.01
C GLU A 103 -2.69 -8.48 -3.53
N ARG A 104 -1.63 -7.69 -3.73
CA ARG A 104 -0.37 -8.12 -4.32
C ARG A 104 0.82 -7.93 -3.40
N ARG A 105 0.97 -6.72 -2.83
CA ARG A 105 2.14 -6.37 -2.02
C ARG A 105 1.73 -5.50 -0.83
N LEU A 106 2.26 -5.83 0.33
CA LEU A 106 2.17 -5.00 1.53
C LEU A 106 3.59 -4.72 2.03
N THR A 107 3.96 -3.44 2.09
CA THR A 107 5.22 -2.97 2.67
C THR A 107 4.94 -2.29 3.98
N MET A 108 5.63 -2.69 5.04
CA MET A 108 5.51 -2.06 6.36
C MET A 108 6.88 -1.67 6.89
N THR A 109 6.93 -0.57 7.63
CA THR A 109 8.11 -0.14 8.39
C THR A 109 7.71 0.14 9.82
N SER A 110 8.49 -0.32 10.80
CA SER A 110 8.27 -0.03 12.22
C SER A 110 9.56 -0.10 13.01
N PHE A 111 9.74 0.83 13.94
CA PHE A 111 10.85 0.76 14.89
C PHE A 111 10.66 -0.36 15.93
N GLY A 112 9.43 -0.70 16.28
CA GLY A 112 9.11 -1.77 17.23
C GLY A 112 7.82 -2.49 16.89
N ILE A 113 7.84 -3.82 17.10
CA ILE A 113 6.66 -4.67 17.00
C ILE A 113 6.53 -5.39 18.33
N PHE A 114 5.40 -5.18 19.03
CA PHE A 114 5.22 -5.75 20.35
C PHE A 114 3.74 -5.85 20.75
N GLN A 115 3.32 -7.06 21.18
CA GLN A 115 1.98 -7.35 21.73
C GLN A 115 0.81 -6.93 20.80
N VAL A 116 0.81 -7.40 19.57
CA VAL A 116 -0.23 -7.08 18.58
C VAL A 116 -0.80 -8.35 17.91
N PRO A 117 -1.41 -9.29 18.67
CA PRO A 117 -1.90 -10.58 18.15
C PRO A 117 -2.84 -10.39 16.95
N ARG A 118 -3.80 -9.45 17.07
CA ARG A 118 -4.76 -9.15 15.98
C ARG A 118 -4.07 -8.71 14.69
N LEU A 119 -3.04 -7.86 14.78
CA LEU A 119 -2.27 -7.46 13.61
C LEU A 119 -1.57 -8.67 12.96
N VAL A 120 -1.03 -9.58 13.78
CA VAL A 120 -0.39 -10.80 13.28
C VAL A 120 -1.40 -11.66 12.53
N GLU A 121 -2.60 -11.86 13.06
CA GLU A 121 -3.69 -12.58 12.39
C GLU A 121 -4.08 -11.95 11.05
N GLU A 122 -4.19 -10.63 10.99
CA GLU A 122 -4.48 -9.90 9.75
C GLU A 122 -3.36 -10.05 8.71
N LEU A 123 -2.09 -10.05 9.14
CA LEU A 123 -0.94 -10.31 8.28
C LEU A 123 -0.89 -11.75 7.78
N GLU A 124 -1.22 -12.72 8.62
CA GLU A 124 -1.36 -14.13 8.22
C GLU A 124 -2.47 -14.32 7.19
N GLN A 125 -3.61 -13.65 7.36
CA GLN A 125 -4.69 -13.64 6.37
C GLN A 125 -4.25 -13.00 5.05
N ALA A 126 -3.47 -11.91 5.08
CA ALA A 126 -2.92 -11.30 3.87
C ALA A 126 -1.97 -12.27 3.14
N LEU A 127 -1.08 -12.96 3.87
CA LEU A 127 -0.21 -13.99 3.32
C LEU A 127 -1.02 -15.17 2.72
N ALA A 128 -2.10 -15.58 3.37
CA ALA A 128 -2.99 -16.63 2.86
C ALA A 128 -3.71 -16.23 1.56
N ARG A 129 -3.99 -14.93 1.36
CA ARG A 129 -4.48 -14.38 0.09
C ARG A 129 -3.40 -14.32 -1.01
N GLY A 130 -2.13 -14.60 -0.67
CA GLY A 130 -1.02 -14.55 -1.62
C GLY A 130 -0.30 -13.20 -1.69
N VAL A 131 -0.58 -12.28 -0.75
CA VAL A 131 0.08 -10.98 -0.67
C VAL A 131 1.56 -11.14 -0.36
N ALA A 132 2.42 -10.50 -1.14
CA ALA A 132 3.85 -10.41 -0.86
C ALA A 132 4.09 -9.42 0.27
N LEU A 133 4.38 -9.92 1.46
CA LEU A 133 4.63 -9.10 2.65
C LEU A 133 6.11 -8.82 2.83
N ARG A 134 6.47 -7.54 3.02
CA ARG A 134 7.80 -7.12 3.44
C ARG A 134 7.71 -6.17 4.62
N ILE A 135 8.62 -6.33 5.59
CA ILE A 135 8.65 -5.53 6.81
C ILE A 135 10.07 -5.06 7.06
N VAL A 136 10.26 -3.75 7.17
CA VAL A 136 11.53 -3.14 7.60
C VAL A 136 11.45 -2.98 9.11
N LEU A 137 12.31 -3.71 9.82
CA LEU A 137 12.40 -3.71 11.27
C LEU A 137 13.44 -2.71 11.74
N GLY A 138 13.08 -1.86 12.68
CA GLY A 138 14.01 -0.98 13.40
C GLY A 138 14.55 -1.65 14.66
N ASP A 139 15.72 -1.20 15.09
CA ASP A 139 16.38 -1.68 16.30
C ASP A 139 17.27 -0.59 16.90
N ARG A 140 17.67 -0.81 18.13
CA ARG A 140 18.74 -0.07 18.77
C ARG A 140 20.05 -0.80 18.53
N GLU A 141 21.09 -0.07 18.11
CA GLU A 141 22.39 -0.66 17.72
C GLU A 141 22.99 -1.61 18.78
N SER A 142 22.94 -1.20 20.04
CA SER A 142 23.53 -1.97 21.16
C SER A 142 22.90 -3.34 21.39
N HIS A 143 21.73 -3.60 20.81
CA HIS A 143 20.97 -4.84 21.01
C HIS A 143 20.34 -5.34 19.69
N SER A 144 20.93 -4.98 18.55
CA SER A 144 20.29 -5.17 17.23
C SER A 144 19.85 -6.61 16.98
N THR A 145 20.69 -7.60 17.22
CA THR A 145 20.34 -9.01 17.00
C THR A 145 19.25 -9.49 17.94
N GLN A 146 19.33 -9.20 19.23
CA GLN A 146 18.34 -9.62 20.23
C GLN A 146 16.99 -8.90 20.01
N GLU A 147 17.03 -7.62 19.65
CA GLU A 147 15.83 -6.83 19.36
C GLU A 147 15.11 -7.36 18.12
N ILE A 148 15.84 -7.62 17.05
CA ILE A 148 15.30 -8.19 15.80
C ILE A 148 14.74 -9.60 16.05
N ASP A 149 15.43 -10.46 16.78
CA ASP A 149 14.93 -11.80 17.10
C ASP A 149 13.65 -11.74 17.95
N ARG A 150 13.57 -10.80 18.90
CA ARG A 150 12.37 -10.57 19.68
C ARG A 150 11.21 -10.12 18.78
N GLN A 151 11.43 -9.16 17.88
CA GLN A 151 10.40 -8.69 16.95
C GLN A 151 9.94 -9.80 16.00
N ARG A 152 10.86 -10.64 15.51
CA ARG A 152 10.52 -11.83 14.72
C ARG A 152 9.64 -12.82 15.48
N GLN A 153 9.90 -13.04 16.77
CA GLN A 153 9.03 -13.86 17.61
C GLN A 153 7.64 -13.27 17.78
N GLN A 154 7.54 -11.94 17.93
CA GLN A 154 6.26 -11.22 18.04
C GLN A 154 5.43 -11.26 16.76
N LEU A 155 6.05 -11.36 15.58
CA LEU A 155 5.38 -11.56 14.31
C LEU A 155 4.76 -12.96 14.14
N GLY A 156 5.05 -13.89 15.04
CA GLY A 156 4.60 -15.27 14.94
C GLY A 156 5.34 -16.08 13.87
N ARG A 157 5.16 -17.39 13.89
CA ARG A 157 5.92 -18.31 13.03
C ARG A 157 5.62 -18.14 11.54
N VAL A 158 4.35 -17.92 11.18
CA VAL A 158 3.90 -17.85 9.78
C VAL A 158 4.45 -16.59 9.12
N VAL A 159 4.23 -15.43 9.74
CA VAL A 159 4.71 -14.14 9.22
C VAL A 159 6.24 -14.13 9.16
N ALA A 160 6.92 -14.55 10.24
CA ALA A 160 8.38 -14.57 10.29
C ALA A 160 9.02 -15.51 9.24
N ALA A 161 8.32 -16.57 8.82
CA ALA A 161 8.80 -17.53 7.83
C ALA A 161 8.49 -17.13 6.38
N GLN A 162 7.42 -16.36 6.14
CA GLN A 162 6.94 -16.05 4.79
C GLN A 162 7.14 -14.60 4.37
N ALA A 163 7.23 -13.67 5.32
CA ALA A 163 7.52 -12.27 5.02
C ALA A 163 9.00 -12.05 4.68
N MET A 164 9.25 -11.09 3.78
CA MET A 164 10.60 -10.55 3.60
C MET A 164 10.88 -9.57 4.75
N LEU A 165 11.72 -9.99 5.68
CA LEU A 165 12.15 -9.11 6.77
C LEU A 165 13.42 -8.39 6.35
N LEU A 166 13.42 -7.07 6.55
CA LEU A 166 14.51 -6.16 6.17
C LEU A 166 15.03 -5.43 7.41
N GLN A 167 16.31 -5.14 7.43
CA GLN A 167 16.97 -4.34 8.46
C GLN A 167 17.93 -3.35 7.82
N TRP A 168 18.05 -2.15 8.41
CA TRP A 168 19.17 -1.26 8.15
C TRP A 168 20.33 -1.67 9.03
N PRO A 169 21.40 -2.29 8.48
CA PRO A 169 22.45 -2.87 9.29
C PRO A 169 23.27 -1.78 10.00
N PRO A 170 23.71 -2.01 11.25
CA PRO A 170 24.42 -1.02 12.06
C PRO A 170 25.64 -0.39 11.38
N GLU A 171 26.36 -1.18 10.59
CA GLU A 171 27.57 -0.77 9.87
C GLU A 171 27.33 0.21 8.72
N ARG A 172 26.05 0.32 8.26
CA ARG A 172 25.62 1.26 7.22
C ARG A 172 25.07 2.58 7.80
N ARG A 173 24.87 2.65 9.11
CA ARG A 173 24.24 3.82 9.75
C ARG A 173 25.24 4.95 9.93
N PRO A 174 24.89 6.19 9.55
CA PRO A 174 25.70 7.34 9.91
C PRO A 174 25.77 7.50 11.43
N ARG A 175 26.89 8.02 11.92
CA ARG A 175 27.13 8.28 13.35
C ARG A 175 27.30 9.76 13.59
N ASP A 176 26.83 10.21 14.75
CA ASP A 176 27.13 11.57 15.23
C ASP A 176 28.57 11.66 15.80
N GLU A 177 28.95 12.84 16.26
CA GLU A 177 30.26 13.10 16.86
C GLU A 177 30.50 12.31 18.15
N GLN A 178 29.43 11.88 18.84
CA GLN A 178 29.47 11.06 20.05
C GLN A 178 29.46 9.55 19.74
N GLY A 179 29.37 9.18 18.47
CA GLY A 179 29.36 7.79 18.00
C GLY A 179 27.99 7.11 18.00
N HIS A 180 26.90 7.83 18.28
CA HIS A 180 25.54 7.26 18.22
C HIS A 180 25.12 7.03 16.77
N ALA A 181 24.64 5.84 16.48
CA ALA A 181 24.17 5.48 15.15
C ALA A 181 22.75 5.97 14.88
N GLY A 182 22.47 6.30 13.61
CA GLY A 182 21.11 6.57 13.14
C GLY A 182 20.17 5.40 13.38
N LEU A 183 18.87 5.65 13.50
CA LEU A 183 17.84 4.65 13.73
C LEU A 183 16.87 4.59 12.55
N MET A 184 16.43 3.39 12.18
CA MET A 184 15.28 3.23 11.30
C MET A 184 14.02 3.55 12.11
N HIS A 185 13.51 4.77 12.01
CA HIS A 185 12.40 5.27 12.82
C HIS A 185 11.14 5.59 12.01
N ALA A 186 11.12 5.22 10.72
CA ALA A 186 9.96 5.37 9.87
C ALA A 186 8.84 4.39 10.27
N LYS A 187 7.60 4.85 10.26
CA LYS A 187 6.41 4.03 10.47
C LYS A 187 5.46 4.25 9.32
N ALA A 188 5.31 3.24 8.50
CA ALA A 188 4.46 3.26 7.33
C ALA A 188 3.89 1.88 7.02
N ALA A 189 2.72 1.88 6.38
CA ALA A 189 2.17 0.70 5.70
C ALA A 189 1.76 1.13 4.29
N VAL A 190 2.22 0.41 3.27
CA VAL A 190 1.89 0.69 1.87
C VAL A 190 1.33 -0.56 1.21
N ALA A 191 0.11 -0.45 0.68
CA ALA A 191 -0.57 -1.53 -0.01
C ALA A 191 -0.61 -1.26 -1.52
N ASP A 192 -0.09 -2.19 -2.30
CA ASP A 192 -0.14 -2.23 -3.77
C ASP A 192 0.37 -0.96 -4.46
N SER A 193 1.24 -0.18 -3.80
CA SER A 193 1.72 1.14 -4.28
C SER A 193 0.57 2.13 -4.54
N ARG A 194 -0.60 1.93 -3.94
CA ARG A 194 -1.84 2.72 -4.17
C ARG A 194 -2.38 3.36 -2.91
N VAL A 195 -2.17 2.75 -1.76
CA VAL A 195 -2.61 3.25 -0.45
C VAL A 195 -1.40 3.27 0.46
N ALA A 196 -1.17 4.38 1.16
CA ALA A 196 -0.13 4.52 2.16
C ALA A 196 -0.69 5.08 3.47
N PHE A 197 -0.33 4.49 4.57
CA PHE A 197 -0.56 5.03 5.89
C PHE A 197 0.78 5.39 6.52
N LEU A 198 0.97 6.68 6.79
CA LEU A 198 2.14 7.23 7.48
C LEU A 198 1.72 7.63 8.88
N THR A 199 2.50 7.26 9.90
CA THR A 199 2.11 7.49 11.30
C THR A 199 3.31 7.66 12.21
N SER A 200 3.11 8.27 13.37
CA SER A 200 4.06 8.24 14.47
C SER A 200 4.02 6.91 15.25
N ALA A 201 2.92 6.15 15.12
CA ALA A 201 2.68 4.92 15.86
C ALA A 201 3.61 3.78 15.46
N ASN A 202 4.29 3.16 16.41
CA ASN A 202 4.91 1.86 16.24
C ASN A 202 3.83 0.76 16.15
N LEU A 203 4.21 -0.43 15.68
CA LEU A 203 3.34 -1.60 15.69
C LEU A 203 3.31 -2.23 17.09
N THR A 204 2.80 -1.48 18.05
CA THR A 204 2.65 -1.90 19.45
C THR A 204 1.23 -1.62 19.91
N GLU A 205 0.69 -2.49 20.78
CA GLU A 205 -0.64 -2.30 21.36
C GLU A 205 -0.81 -0.89 21.94
N ALA A 206 0.18 -0.42 22.71
CA ALA A 206 0.14 0.91 23.32
C ALA A 206 0.02 2.04 22.28
N ALA A 207 0.78 1.97 21.18
CA ALA A 207 0.74 2.97 20.11
C ALA A 207 -0.57 2.92 19.31
N LEU A 208 -1.14 1.74 19.11
CA LEU A 208 -2.36 1.58 18.35
C LEU A 208 -3.62 2.01 19.15
N GLU A 209 -3.60 1.89 20.49
CA GLU A 209 -4.80 2.04 21.30
C GLU A 209 -4.75 3.17 22.35
N ARG A 210 -3.58 3.47 22.93
CA ARG A 210 -3.49 4.25 24.18
C ARG A 210 -2.65 5.54 24.10
N ASN A 211 -1.61 5.53 23.27
CA ASN A 211 -0.76 6.72 23.10
C ASN A 211 -1.51 7.83 22.35
N MET A 212 -0.96 9.04 22.38
CA MET A 212 -1.29 10.04 21.38
C MET A 212 -0.41 9.84 20.16
N GLU A 213 -1.03 9.44 19.05
CA GLU A 213 -0.35 9.19 17.78
C GLU A 213 -1.09 9.90 16.64
N LEU A 214 -0.33 10.46 15.72
CA LEU A 214 -0.86 11.16 14.56
C LEU A 214 -0.42 10.44 13.28
N GLY A 215 -1.34 10.34 12.32
CA GLY A 215 -1.05 9.75 11.02
C GLY A 215 -1.87 10.36 9.90
N VAL A 216 -1.50 10.01 8.69
CA VAL A 216 -2.19 10.38 7.46
C VAL A 216 -2.36 9.15 6.59
N LEU A 217 -3.61 8.87 6.23
CA LEU A 217 -3.94 7.87 5.23
C LEU A 217 -3.99 8.56 3.86
N ILE A 218 -3.24 8.03 2.91
CA ILE A 218 -3.09 8.56 1.56
C ILE A 218 -3.58 7.50 0.57
N ARG A 219 -4.53 7.87 -0.29
CA ARG A 219 -5.03 7.00 -1.35
C ARG A 219 -4.78 7.65 -2.70
N GLY A 220 -4.27 6.87 -3.65
CA GLY A 220 -3.93 7.35 -4.99
C GLY A 220 -2.73 8.31 -5.00
N GLY A 221 -2.57 9.03 -6.12
CA GLY A 221 -1.40 9.88 -6.35
C GLY A 221 -0.10 9.09 -6.50
N HIS A 222 1.01 9.81 -6.46
CA HIS A 222 2.35 9.23 -6.67
C HIS A 222 3.05 8.77 -5.38
N LEU A 223 2.57 9.24 -4.21
CA LEU A 223 3.29 9.08 -2.95
C LEU A 223 3.38 7.61 -2.48
N PRO A 224 2.30 6.79 -2.51
CA PRO A 224 2.40 5.39 -2.13
C PRO A 224 3.43 4.62 -2.98
N ALA A 225 3.42 4.85 -4.30
CA ALA A 225 4.37 4.23 -5.21
C ALA A 225 5.81 4.74 -5.00
N ALA A 226 5.98 6.02 -4.63
CA ALA A 226 7.29 6.58 -4.33
C ALA A 226 7.92 5.94 -3.08
N ILE A 227 7.11 5.69 -2.03
CA ILE A 227 7.58 5.01 -0.82
C ILE A 227 8.01 3.57 -1.13
N ASP A 228 7.22 2.83 -1.90
CA ASP A 228 7.59 1.47 -2.29
C ASP A 228 8.89 1.45 -3.10
N ARG A 229 9.04 2.35 -4.09
CA ARG A 229 10.28 2.47 -4.87
C ARG A 229 11.48 2.86 -4.02
N LEU A 230 11.30 3.72 -3.01
CA LEU A 230 12.37 4.08 -2.08
C LEU A 230 12.89 2.83 -1.34
N ILE A 231 11.98 2.01 -0.82
CA ILE A 231 12.37 0.77 -0.13
C ILE A 231 13.04 -0.22 -1.10
N ASP A 232 12.51 -0.35 -2.34
CA ASP A 232 13.13 -1.18 -3.38
C ASP A 232 14.56 -0.73 -3.68
N ALA A 233 14.77 0.58 -3.88
CA ALA A 233 16.10 1.14 -4.15
C ALA A 233 17.07 0.94 -2.98
N LEU A 234 16.63 1.09 -1.73
CA LEU A 234 17.46 0.85 -0.55
C LEU A 234 17.90 -0.62 -0.45
N VAL A 235 17.04 -1.57 -0.86
CA VAL A 235 17.42 -3.00 -0.94
C VAL A 235 18.41 -3.24 -2.08
N GLU A 236 18.19 -2.64 -3.25
CA GLU A 236 19.10 -2.79 -4.41
C GLU A 236 20.48 -2.19 -4.15
N LEU A 237 20.56 -1.06 -3.46
CA LEU A 237 21.80 -0.41 -3.05
C LEU A 237 22.51 -1.14 -1.91
N GLY A 238 21.89 -2.15 -1.29
CA GLY A 238 22.42 -2.86 -0.14
C GLY A 238 22.43 -2.02 1.15
N GLU A 239 21.58 -0.97 1.23
CA GLU A 239 21.35 -0.22 2.46
C GLU A 239 20.38 -0.96 3.39
N LEU A 240 19.43 -1.70 2.83
CA LEU A 240 18.56 -2.59 3.58
C LEU A 240 18.93 -4.04 3.26
N HIS A 241 19.21 -4.82 4.29
CA HIS A 241 19.56 -6.25 4.20
C HIS A 241 18.35 -7.12 4.51
N VAL A 242 18.21 -8.22 3.77
CA VAL A 242 17.23 -9.27 4.10
C VAL A 242 17.76 -10.05 5.30
N ILE A 243 16.99 -10.08 6.37
CA ILE A 243 17.28 -10.83 7.60
C ILE A 243 16.33 -12.02 7.72
N GLY A 244 16.86 -13.21 7.92
CA GLY A 244 16.09 -14.45 8.01
C GLY A 244 16.18 -15.32 6.74
N ALA A 245 15.91 -16.62 6.88
CA ALA A 245 15.95 -17.55 5.75
C ALA A 245 14.80 -17.27 4.78
N PRO A 246 15.05 -16.90 3.51
CA PRO A 246 14.00 -16.78 2.54
C PRO A 246 13.47 -18.18 2.19
N ASN A 247 12.21 -18.44 2.42
CA ASN A 247 11.56 -19.59 1.82
C ASN A 247 11.62 -19.43 0.28
N ARG A 248 11.80 -20.54 -0.49
CA ARG A 248 12.02 -20.55 -1.97
C ARG A 248 11.08 -19.65 -2.79
N LYS A 249 9.92 -19.23 -2.24
CA LYS A 249 9.01 -18.24 -2.85
C LYS A 249 9.58 -16.80 -2.93
N LEU A 250 10.60 -16.46 -2.14
CA LEU A 250 11.24 -15.13 -2.16
C LEU A 250 12.19 -14.92 -3.35
N ALA A 251 12.70 -15.99 -3.96
CA ALA A 251 13.46 -15.88 -5.21
C ALA A 251 12.55 -15.37 -6.36
N SER A 252 11.31 -15.85 -6.42
CA SER A 252 10.32 -15.36 -7.38
C SER A 252 9.83 -13.93 -7.08
N GLN A 253 9.85 -13.48 -5.84
CA GLN A 253 9.56 -12.08 -5.49
C GLN A 253 10.67 -11.12 -5.94
N ARG A 254 11.95 -11.53 -5.85
CA ARG A 254 13.06 -10.76 -6.43
C ARG A 254 12.98 -10.65 -7.96
N GLU A 255 12.52 -11.70 -8.63
CA GLU A 255 12.27 -11.68 -10.08
C GLU A 255 11.08 -10.79 -10.46
N LEU A 256 9.99 -10.83 -9.69
CA LEU A 256 8.83 -9.95 -9.86
C LEU A 256 9.21 -8.47 -9.67
N LEU A 257 9.95 -8.13 -8.62
CA LEU A 257 10.44 -6.77 -8.37
C LEU A 257 11.37 -6.27 -9.48
N ARG A 258 12.25 -7.14 -10.02
CA ARG A 258 13.12 -6.82 -11.17
C ARG A 258 12.33 -6.65 -12.47
N HIS A 259 11.23 -7.36 -12.64
CA HIS A 259 10.39 -7.26 -13.83
C HIS A 259 9.55 -5.98 -13.83
N GLU A 260 8.98 -5.62 -12.69
CA GLU A 260 8.23 -4.37 -12.51
C GLU A 260 9.13 -3.12 -12.64
N ALA A 261 10.37 -3.16 -12.16
CA ALA A 261 11.35 -2.08 -12.32
C ALA A 261 11.78 -1.88 -13.80
N LYS A 262 11.75 -2.95 -14.61
CA LYS A 262 12.10 -2.89 -16.05
C LYS A 262 10.93 -2.51 -16.94
N THR A 263 9.68 -2.67 -16.49
CA THR A 263 8.45 -2.39 -17.25
C THR A 263 7.76 -1.10 -16.82
N GLY A 264 8.39 -0.29 -15.97
CA GLY A 264 7.94 1.05 -15.64
C GLY A 264 7.84 1.91 -16.91
N PRO A 265 6.85 2.81 -17.02
CA PRO A 265 6.63 3.60 -18.22
C PRO A 265 7.90 4.40 -18.54
N GLN A 266 8.48 4.10 -19.69
CA GLN A 266 9.42 5.01 -20.34
C GLN A 266 8.63 6.30 -20.63
N GLN A 267 9.18 7.41 -20.20
CA GLN A 267 8.64 8.76 -20.45
C GLN A 267 8.53 9.05 -21.94
#